data_bb9ed7f66f11273695089bc78b9bc828
#
_entry.id   bb9ed7f66f11273695089bc78b9bc828
#
_cell.length_a   1.000
_cell.length_b   1.000
_cell.length_c   1.000
_cell.angle_alpha   90.00
_cell.angle_beta   90.00
_cell.angle_gamma   90.00
#
_symmetry.space_group_name_H-M   'P 1'
#
loop_
_entity.id
_entity.type
_entity.pdbx_description
1 polymer ?
#
loop_
_entity_poly.entity_id
_entity_poly.type
_entity_poly.pdbx_seq_one_letter_code
_entity_poly.pdbx_strand_id
1 'polypeptide(L)'
;MNAVARRALAALHRGCGALFGCALFVILFTGCWSLAGDSFTLWWNGVTMSGEQRPLAQLLDDAKAYGEDGAAPYVMLPSARYPVIRFCRAPDDCALALSAVSGRPISLTAPTTLLVTLHKNLFLGFPGRVFLSLFGIAFTVLLISGIALHGRRLRQLLQLRRRQGLRVLLFDLHNLLGLWCYPWLVMFALTGALSGLGALGTVLLADRVSPGAPQRVMAHLMGGAQPAPPLSDAGRTLAQTMAALRHQTPEFT
;
A
#
# COMPACT_ATOMS: atom_id res chain seq x y z
N MET A 1 20.67 8.57 -32.23
CA MET A 1 19.23 8.80 -32.49
C MET A 1 19.10 9.89 -33.54
N ASN A 2 18.37 9.65 -34.62
CA ASN A 2 18.15 10.67 -35.69
C ASN A 2 17.15 11.75 -35.22
N ALA A 3 17.05 12.86 -35.94
CA ALA A 3 16.23 14.02 -35.57
C ALA A 3 14.72 13.71 -35.51
N VAL A 4 14.24 12.78 -36.34
CA VAL A 4 12.82 12.35 -36.36
C VAL A 4 12.49 11.56 -35.11
N ALA A 5 13.30 10.54 -34.78
CA ALA A 5 13.10 9.73 -33.57
C ALA A 5 13.18 10.57 -32.28
N ARG A 6 14.08 11.57 -32.23
CA ARG A 6 14.17 12.48 -31.09
C ARG A 6 12.92 13.35 -30.94
N ARG A 7 12.34 13.84 -32.04
CA ARG A 7 11.09 14.62 -32.02
C ARG A 7 9.92 13.76 -31.56
N ALA A 8 9.80 12.54 -32.07
CA ALA A 8 8.76 11.60 -31.69
C ALA A 8 8.86 11.24 -30.19
N LEU A 9 10.05 10.94 -29.69
CA LEU A 9 10.29 10.64 -28.29
C LEU A 9 9.96 11.83 -27.36
N ALA A 10 10.31 13.05 -27.78
CA ALA A 10 9.98 14.26 -27.04
C ALA A 10 8.47 14.55 -27.04
N ALA A 11 7.77 14.23 -28.12
CA ALA A 11 6.31 14.33 -28.18
C ALA A 11 5.65 13.31 -27.26
N LEU A 12 6.12 12.05 -27.25
CA LEU A 12 5.67 11.00 -26.36
C LEU A 12 5.88 11.40 -24.89
N HIS A 13 7.09 11.80 -24.52
CA HIS A 13 7.40 12.21 -23.14
C HIS A 13 6.52 13.36 -22.67
N ARG A 14 6.35 14.40 -23.49
CA ARG A 14 5.48 15.54 -23.16
C ARG A 14 4.02 15.15 -23.09
N GLY A 15 3.53 14.33 -24.02
CA GLY A 15 2.13 13.87 -24.04
C GLY A 15 1.80 13.00 -22.83
N CYS A 16 2.63 12.00 -22.54
CA CYS A 16 2.48 11.18 -21.33
C CYS A 16 2.61 12.02 -20.05
N GLY A 17 3.58 12.96 -20.00
CA GLY A 17 3.76 13.85 -18.86
C GLY A 17 2.56 14.78 -18.62
N ALA A 18 1.96 15.31 -19.68
CA ALA A 18 0.77 16.15 -19.58
C ALA A 18 -0.47 15.34 -19.15
N LEU A 19 -0.63 14.13 -19.66
CA LEU A 19 -1.79 13.28 -19.37
C LEU A 19 -1.72 12.67 -17.96
N PHE A 20 -0.56 12.14 -17.58
CA PHE A 20 -0.41 11.36 -16.34
C PHE A 20 0.29 12.12 -15.21
N GLY A 21 0.97 13.24 -15.49
CA GLY A 21 1.86 13.91 -14.54
C GLY A 21 1.18 14.35 -13.25
N CYS A 22 -0.02 14.94 -13.35
CA CYS A 22 -0.78 15.37 -12.18
C CYS A 22 -1.22 14.15 -11.32
N ALA A 23 -1.74 13.11 -11.96
CA ALA A 23 -2.16 11.90 -11.27
C ALA A 23 -0.96 11.16 -10.64
N LEU A 24 0.17 11.08 -11.34
CA LEU A 24 1.42 10.52 -10.80
C LEU A 24 1.92 11.31 -9.59
N PHE A 25 1.83 12.63 -9.63
CA PHE A 25 2.17 13.46 -8.47
C PHE A 25 1.29 13.13 -7.26
N VAL A 26 -0.03 13.03 -7.46
CA VAL A 26 -0.97 12.67 -6.38
C VAL A 26 -0.66 11.27 -5.84
N ILE A 27 -0.41 10.28 -6.71
CA ILE A 27 -0.10 8.91 -6.30
C ILE A 27 1.23 8.87 -5.52
N LEU A 28 2.28 9.54 -5.98
CA LEU A 28 3.56 9.59 -5.27
C LEU A 28 3.44 10.31 -3.93
N PHE A 29 2.73 11.44 -3.91
CA PHE A 29 2.49 12.20 -2.68
C PHE A 29 1.72 11.38 -1.64
N THR A 30 0.63 10.72 -2.03
CA THR A 30 -0.15 9.86 -1.14
C THR A 30 0.63 8.63 -0.69
N GLY A 31 1.56 8.13 -1.51
CA GLY A 31 2.50 7.07 -1.15
C GLY A 31 3.46 7.48 -0.03
N CYS A 32 3.97 8.71 -0.06
CA CYS A 32 4.79 9.22 1.05
C CYS A 32 4.00 9.26 2.37
N TRP A 33 2.73 9.67 2.33
CA TRP A 33 1.86 9.64 3.49
C TRP A 33 1.53 8.23 3.98
N SER A 34 1.49 7.25 3.09
CA SER A 34 1.23 5.86 3.47
C SER A 34 2.32 5.28 4.37
N LEU A 35 3.56 5.75 4.25
CA LEU A 35 4.67 5.35 5.13
C LEU A 35 4.49 5.84 6.59
N ALA A 36 3.83 6.97 6.77
CA ALA A 36 3.56 7.55 8.08
C ALA A 36 2.15 7.18 8.60
N GLY A 37 1.36 6.45 7.83
CA GLY A 37 -0.05 6.20 8.09
C GLY A 37 -0.33 5.59 9.46
N ASP A 38 0.40 4.54 9.83
CA ASP A 38 0.26 3.88 11.12
C ASP A 38 0.61 4.84 12.28
N SER A 39 1.75 5.51 12.21
CA SER A 39 2.19 6.45 13.25
C SER A 39 1.21 7.61 13.41
N PHE A 40 0.69 8.14 12.30
CA PHE A 40 -0.31 9.18 12.33
C PHE A 40 -1.63 8.69 12.91
N THR A 41 -2.08 7.48 12.58
CA THR A 41 -3.29 6.87 13.13
C THR A 41 -3.18 6.71 14.64
N LEU A 42 -2.04 6.25 15.15
CA LEU A 42 -1.79 6.16 16.59
C LEU A 42 -1.83 7.52 17.25
N TRP A 43 -1.14 8.50 16.69
CA TRP A 43 -1.14 9.88 17.19
C TRP A 43 -2.53 10.51 17.18
N TRP A 44 -3.28 10.35 16.07
CA TRP A 44 -4.65 10.85 15.93
C TRP A 44 -5.60 10.31 16.98
N ASN A 45 -5.44 9.06 17.37
CA ASN A 45 -6.25 8.40 18.38
C ASN A 45 -5.70 8.56 19.82
N GLY A 46 -4.61 9.32 20.01
CA GLY A 46 -3.99 9.49 21.31
C GLY A 46 -3.44 8.18 21.90
N VAL A 47 -3.08 7.21 21.04
CA VAL A 47 -2.51 5.95 21.50
C VAL A 47 -1.07 6.18 21.94
N THR A 48 -0.78 5.92 23.20
CA THR A 48 0.57 5.98 23.74
C THR A 48 1.38 4.78 23.27
N MET A 49 2.60 5.06 22.74
CA MET A 49 3.55 4.02 22.35
C MET A 49 4.32 3.44 23.54
N SER A 50 4.31 4.14 24.68
CA SER A 50 4.98 3.77 25.93
C SER A 50 3.98 3.17 26.90
N GLY A 51 4.23 1.96 27.31
CA GLY A 51 3.43 1.21 28.28
C GLY A 51 3.51 -0.28 28.04
N GLU A 52 3.32 -1.05 29.10
CA GLU A 52 3.24 -2.49 28.99
C GLU A 52 1.94 -2.86 28.26
N GLN A 53 2.06 -3.73 27.26
CA GLN A 53 0.89 -4.22 26.53
C GLN A 53 0.12 -5.19 27.42
N ARG A 54 -1.19 -5.08 27.42
CA ARG A 54 -2.07 -6.01 28.13
C ARG A 54 -1.92 -7.42 27.58
N PRO A 55 -2.03 -8.44 28.44
CA PRO A 55 -2.08 -9.83 27.99
C PRO A 55 -3.18 -10.04 26.94
N LEU A 56 -2.92 -10.88 25.94
CA LEU A 56 -3.86 -11.15 24.85
C LEU A 56 -5.24 -11.60 25.37
N ALA A 57 -5.28 -12.39 26.45
CA ALA A 57 -6.53 -12.84 27.06
C ALA A 57 -7.41 -11.66 27.51
N GLN A 58 -6.80 -10.63 28.12
CA GLN A 58 -7.54 -9.43 28.54
C GLN A 58 -8.02 -8.62 27.33
N LEU A 59 -7.20 -8.50 26.27
CA LEU A 59 -7.62 -7.79 25.06
C LEU A 59 -8.78 -8.49 24.34
N LEU A 60 -8.85 -9.81 24.41
CA LEU A 60 -9.98 -10.58 23.88
C LEU A 60 -11.24 -10.39 24.72
N ASP A 61 -11.11 -10.31 26.04
CA ASP A 61 -12.24 -10.04 26.93
C ASP A 61 -12.71 -8.56 26.76
N ASP A 62 -11.79 -7.62 26.64
CA ASP A 62 -12.11 -6.24 26.30
C ASP A 62 -12.88 -6.18 24.95
N ALA A 63 -12.47 -6.94 23.93
CA ALA A 63 -13.14 -6.97 22.63
C ALA A 63 -14.59 -7.49 22.72
N LYS A 64 -14.85 -8.51 23.55
CA LYS A 64 -16.22 -9.00 23.80
C LYS A 64 -17.12 -7.91 24.37
N ALA A 65 -16.59 -7.07 25.26
CA ALA A 65 -17.33 -5.94 25.82
C ALA A 65 -17.76 -4.92 24.76
N TYR A 66 -17.07 -4.89 23.62
CA TYR A 66 -17.40 -4.05 22.46
C TYR A 66 -18.14 -4.80 21.33
N GLY A 67 -18.66 -6.00 21.60
CA GLY A 67 -19.50 -6.77 20.70
C GLY A 67 -18.73 -7.67 19.72
N GLU A 68 -17.45 -7.95 19.99
CA GLU A 68 -16.67 -8.91 19.21
C GLU A 68 -16.75 -10.30 19.88
N ASP A 69 -17.70 -11.12 19.41
CA ASP A 69 -17.98 -12.44 19.97
C ASP A 69 -17.06 -13.55 19.42
N GLY A 70 -15.90 -13.18 18.88
CA GLY A 70 -14.97 -14.13 18.25
C GLY A 70 -15.37 -14.51 16.81
N ALA A 71 -16.28 -13.75 16.21
CA ALA A 71 -16.74 -13.96 14.82
C ALA A 71 -15.74 -13.42 13.77
N ALA A 72 -14.77 -12.61 14.17
CA ALA A 72 -13.77 -12.08 13.25
C ALA A 72 -12.84 -13.20 12.74
N PRO A 73 -12.83 -13.50 11.42
CA PRO A 73 -11.98 -14.55 10.86
C PRO A 73 -10.48 -14.20 10.90
N TYR A 74 -10.15 -12.91 11.06
CA TYR A 74 -8.79 -12.42 11.11
C TYR A 74 -8.58 -11.55 12.36
N VAL A 75 -7.58 -11.92 13.16
CA VAL A 75 -7.13 -11.09 14.28
C VAL A 75 -5.69 -10.68 14.01
N MET A 76 -5.44 -9.39 13.86
CA MET A 76 -4.10 -8.86 13.76
C MET A 76 -3.58 -8.51 15.13
N LEU A 77 -2.53 -9.21 15.56
CA LEU A 77 -1.94 -9.05 16.88
C LEU A 77 -1.16 -7.74 16.99
N PRO A 78 -1.11 -7.15 18.20
CA PRO A 78 -0.31 -5.97 18.43
C PRO A 78 1.20 -6.28 18.30
N SER A 79 1.95 -5.29 17.90
CA SER A 79 3.42 -5.34 17.87
C SER A 79 4.01 -4.18 18.69
N ALA A 80 5.31 -4.23 18.98
CA ALA A 80 5.98 -3.14 19.68
C ALA A 80 5.89 -1.81 18.92
N ARG A 81 5.87 -1.87 17.58
CA ARG A 81 5.77 -0.68 16.72
C ARG A 81 4.33 -0.21 16.53
N TYR A 82 3.36 -1.11 16.59
CA TYR A 82 1.94 -0.83 16.40
C TYR A 82 1.12 -1.54 17.49
N PRO A 83 0.99 -0.94 18.70
CA PRO A 83 0.35 -1.56 19.86
C PRO A 83 -1.18 -1.53 19.74
N VAL A 84 -1.71 -2.13 18.69
CA VAL A 84 -3.15 -2.19 18.38
C VAL A 84 -3.52 -3.60 17.96
N ILE A 85 -4.50 -4.20 18.64
CA ILE A 85 -5.15 -5.41 18.18
C ILE A 85 -6.32 -5.04 17.27
N ARG A 86 -6.46 -5.74 16.14
CA ARG A 86 -7.54 -5.47 15.17
C ARG A 86 -8.31 -6.74 14.87
N PHE A 87 -9.62 -6.64 14.87
CA PHE A 87 -10.57 -7.69 14.53
C PHE A 87 -11.17 -7.39 13.17
N CYS A 88 -10.86 -8.20 12.17
CA CYS A 88 -11.10 -7.91 10.78
C CYS A 88 -11.92 -9.02 10.10
N ARG A 89 -12.83 -8.64 9.22
CA ARG A 89 -13.56 -9.56 8.33
C ARG A 89 -12.73 -9.95 7.12
N ALA A 90 -11.89 -9.03 6.66
CA ALA A 90 -10.92 -9.20 5.59
C ALA A 90 -9.64 -8.42 5.95
N PRO A 91 -8.50 -8.66 5.28
CA PRO A 91 -7.23 -7.99 5.61
C PRO A 91 -7.28 -6.45 5.64
N ASP A 92 -8.16 -5.84 4.85
CA ASP A 92 -8.35 -4.39 4.78
C ASP A 92 -9.72 -3.92 5.34
N ASP A 93 -10.52 -4.82 5.93
CA ASP A 93 -11.84 -4.54 6.52
C ASP A 93 -11.89 -4.98 7.98
N CYS A 94 -11.51 -4.07 8.86
CA CYS A 94 -11.50 -4.31 10.30
C CYS A 94 -12.68 -3.59 10.97
N ALA A 95 -13.51 -4.34 11.68
CA ALA A 95 -14.69 -3.86 12.37
C ALA A 95 -14.36 -3.20 13.71
N LEU A 96 -13.35 -3.73 14.42
CA LEU A 96 -12.94 -3.26 15.73
C LEU A 96 -11.42 -3.18 15.82
N ALA A 97 -10.93 -2.14 16.48
CA ALA A 97 -9.53 -2.03 16.87
C ALA A 97 -9.43 -1.51 18.30
N LEU A 98 -8.56 -2.12 19.09
CA LEU A 98 -8.32 -1.72 20.48
C LEU A 98 -6.84 -1.40 20.68
N SER A 99 -6.56 -0.37 21.48
CA SER A 99 -5.21 -0.11 21.96
C SER A 99 -4.74 -1.25 22.86
N ALA A 100 -3.61 -1.86 22.56
CA ALA A 100 -3.05 -2.94 23.36
C ALA A 100 -2.57 -2.48 24.74
N VAL A 101 -2.36 -1.18 24.95
CA VAL A 101 -1.94 -0.61 26.23
C VAL A 101 -3.16 -0.30 27.12
N SER A 102 -4.19 0.33 26.56
CA SER A 102 -5.35 0.79 27.35
C SER A 102 -6.57 -0.12 27.26
N GLY A 103 -6.67 -1.02 26.27
CA GLY A 103 -7.88 -1.83 26.00
C GLY A 103 -9.04 -1.02 25.40
N ARG A 104 -8.84 0.29 25.13
CA ARG A 104 -9.90 1.15 24.62
C ARG A 104 -10.01 1.06 23.09
N PRO A 105 -11.23 1.19 22.55
CA PRO A 105 -11.41 1.22 21.10
C PRO A 105 -10.76 2.46 20.50
N ILE A 106 -10.18 2.28 19.32
CA ILE A 106 -9.59 3.33 18.52
C ILE A 106 -10.32 3.42 17.18
N SER A 107 -10.40 4.64 16.62
CA SER A 107 -10.94 4.84 15.30
C SER A 107 -9.92 4.45 14.23
N LEU A 108 -10.32 3.57 13.32
CA LEU A 108 -9.52 3.23 12.13
C LEU A 108 -9.68 4.25 11.00
N THR A 109 -10.62 5.21 11.13
CA THR A 109 -10.88 6.25 10.14
C THR A 109 -10.02 7.49 10.36
N ALA A 110 -8.71 7.32 10.36
CA ALA A 110 -7.81 8.46 10.33
C ALA A 110 -7.77 9.08 8.92
N PRO A 111 -7.51 10.39 8.77
CA PRO A 111 -7.37 11.03 7.45
C PRO A 111 -6.35 10.32 6.54
N THR A 112 -5.31 9.73 7.11
CA THR A 112 -4.31 8.93 6.39
C THR A 112 -4.90 7.68 5.74
N THR A 113 -5.97 7.10 6.28
CA THR A 113 -6.64 5.94 5.69
C THR A 113 -7.19 6.28 4.30
N LEU A 114 -7.73 7.50 4.11
CA LEU A 114 -8.19 7.97 2.81
C LEU A 114 -7.02 8.08 1.81
N LEU A 115 -5.89 8.65 2.24
CA LEU A 115 -4.70 8.79 1.41
C LEU A 115 -4.10 7.43 1.04
N VAL A 116 -4.06 6.50 1.99
CA VAL A 116 -3.60 5.12 1.76
C VAL A 116 -4.51 4.40 0.78
N THR A 117 -5.83 4.51 0.92
CA THR A 117 -6.81 3.89 0.02
C THR A 117 -6.73 4.48 -1.38
N LEU A 118 -6.59 5.80 -1.48
CA LEU A 118 -6.35 6.48 -2.77
C LEU A 118 -5.08 5.96 -3.43
N HIS A 119 -3.98 5.85 -2.68
CA HIS A 119 -2.70 5.34 -3.19
C HIS A 119 -2.76 3.87 -3.62
N LYS A 120 -3.43 3.02 -2.85
CA LYS A 120 -3.47 1.57 -3.11
C LYS A 120 -4.40 1.17 -4.25
N ASN A 121 -5.56 1.82 -4.38
CA ASN A 121 -6.63 1.32 -5.24
C ASN A 121 -7.62 2.38 -5.74
N LEU A 122 -7.34 3.68 -5.59
CA LEU A 122 -8.21 4.78 -6.03
C LEU A 122 -9.66 4.67 -5.52
N PHE A 123 -9.88 4.10 -4.34
CA PHE A 123 -11.20 3.76 -3.77
C PHE A 123 -12.02 2.76 -4.59
N LEU A 124 -11.44 2.11 -5.61
CA LEU A 124 -12.12 1.18 -6.51
C LEU A 124 -11.79 -0.29 -6.21
N GLY A 125 -11.08 -0.58 -5.11
CA GLY A 125 -10.69 -1.94 -4.76
C GLY A 125 -9.76 -2.59 -5.79
N PHE A 126 -10.02 -3.84 -6.14
CA PHE A 126 -9.19 -4.60 -7.09
C PHE A 126 -9.09 -3.94 -8.48
N PRO A 127 -10.18 -3.51 -9.15
CA PRO A 127 -10.10 -2.80 -10.42
C PRO A 127 -9.21 -1.55 -10.35
N GLY A 128 -9.29 -0.80 -9.26
CA GLY A 128 -8.43 0.37 -9.05
C GLY A 128 -6.96 0.02 -8.93
N ARG A 129 -6.62 -1.10 -8.28
CA ARG A 129 -5.24 -1.60 -8.19
C ARG A 129 -4.69 -1.96 -9.58
N VAL A 130 -5.48 -2.65 -10.41
CA VAL A 130 -5.11 -2.95 -11.80
C VAL A 130 -4.95 -1.66 -12.61
N PHE A 131 -5.87 -0.71 -12.45
CA PHE A 131 -5.79 0.57 -13.12
C PHE A 131 -4.54 1.38 -12.73
N LEU A 132 -4.15 1.37 -11.44
CA LEU A 132 -2.92 2.01 -10.97
C LEU A 132 -1.65 1.42 -11.61
N SER A 133 -1.65 0.15 -12.00
CA SER A 133 -0.49 -0.43 -12.70
C SER A 133 -0.23 0.23 -14.06
N LEU A 134 -1.27 0.77 -14.73
CA LEU A 134 -1.11 1.54 -15.97
C LEU A 134 -0.32 2.83 -15.73
N PHE A 135 -0.50 3.47 -14.58
CA PHE A 135 0.31 4.63 -14.18
C PHE A 135 1.77 4.23 -13.95
N GLY A 136 2.02 3.06 -13.36
CA GLY A 136 3.38 2.51 -13.22
C GLY A 136 4.04 2.28 -14.59
N ILE A 137 3.30 1.74 -15.56
CA ILE A 137 3.77 1.57 -16.94
C ILE A 137 4.05 2.93 -17.61
N ALA A 138 3.09 3.87 -17.53
CA ALA A 138 3.27 5.21 -18.08
C ALA A 138 4.48 5.92 -17.45
N PHE A 139 4.67 5.75 -16.15
CA PHE A 139 5.83 6.29 -15.44
C PHE A 139 7.15 5.66 -15.92
N THR A 140 7.18 4.36 -16.15
CA THR A 140 8.33 3.66 -16.73
C THR A 140 8.67 4.25 -18.11
N VAL A 141 7.67 4.47 -18.97
CA VAL A 141 7.85 5.11 -20.28
C VAL A 141 8.41 6.54 -20.14
N LEU A 142 7.92 7.31 -19.18
CA LEU A 142 8.43 8.66 -18.89
C LEU A 142 9.89 8.64 -18.44
N LEU A 143 10.30 7.70 -17.59
CA LEU A 143 11.67 7.58 -17.12
C LEU A 143 12.63 7.18 -18.24
N ILE A 144 12.26 6.18 -19.04
CA ILE A 144 13.07 5.72 -20.18
C ILE A 144 13.20 6.83 -21.21
N SER A 145 12.09 7.47 -21.59
CA SER A 145 12.09 8.55 -22.58
C SER A 145 12.84 9.79 -22.10
N GLY A 146 12.73 10.11 -20.79
CA GLY A 146 13.45 11.22 -20.18
C GLY A 146 14.97 11.06 -20.29
N ILE A 147 15.51 9.92 -19.87
CA ILE A 147 16.96 9.62 -19.99
C ILE A 147 17.40 9.58 -21.45
N ALA A 148 16.63 8.94 -22.33
CA ALA A 148 16.98 8.85 -23.75
C ALA A 148 17.02 10.21 -24.47
N LEU A 149 16.20 11.17 -24.05
CA LEU A 149 16.20 12.54 -24.60
C LEU A 149 17.44 13.34 -24.21
N HIS A 150 17.99 13.10 -23.00
CA HIS A 150 19.15 13.84 -22.50
C HIS A 150 20.48 13.29 -23.04
N GLY A 151 20.54 12.00 -23.34
CA GLY A 151 21.72 11.36 -23.92
C GLY A 151 23.00 11.59 -23.09
N ARG A 152 24.14 11.91 -23.75
CA ARG A 152 25.44 12.09 -23.09
C ARG A 152 25.65 13.42 -22.36
N ARG A 153 24.64 14.29 -22.30
CA ARG A 153 24.74 15.65 -21.73
C ARG A 153 24.38 15.70 -20.24
N LEU A 154 24.64 14.64 -19.49
CA LEU A 154 24.31 14.55 -18.05
C LEU A 154 24.88 15.72 -17.22
N ARG A 155 26.04 16.25 -17.57
CA ARG A 155 26.62 17.42 -16.88
C ARG A 155 25.74 18.68 -16.98
N GLN A 156 24.99 18.84 -18.08
CA GLN A 156 24.10 20.00 -18.25
C GLN A 156 22.83 19.90 -17.40
N LEU A 157 22.46 18.69 -16.95
CA LEU A 157 21.30 18.44 -16.07
C LEU A 157 21.54 18.95 -14.64
N LEU A 158 22.80 19.13 -14.24
CA LEU A 158 23.16 19.65 -12.92
C LEU A 158 23.24 21.19 -12.85
N GLN A 159 23.00 21.87 -13.98
CA GLN A 159 23.07 23.32 -14.05
C GLN A 159 21.71 23.94 -13.75
N LEU A 160 21.65 24.87 -12.79
CA LEU A 160 20.46 25.59 -12.39
C LEU A 160 20.58 27.07 -12.81
N ARG A 161 19.85 27.46 -13.87
CA ARG A 161 19.90 28.80 -14.45
C ARG A 161 18.85 29.73 -13.82
N ARG A 162 19.12 30.20 -12.60
CA ARG A 162 18.17 30.99 -11.80
C ARG A 162 17.81 32.37 -12.38
N ARG A 163 18.64 32.92 -13.27
CA ARG A 163 18.46 34.29 -13.83
C ARG A 163 17.72 34.31 -15.17
N GLN A 164 17.33 33.17 -15.73
CA GLN A 164 16.72 33.08 -17.07
C GLN A 164 15.18 32.95 -17.06
N GLY A 165 14.55 33.27 -15.93
CA GLY A 165 13.10 33.24 -15.78
C GLY A 165 12.56 31.89 -15.26
N LEU A 166 11.32 31.93 -14.75
CA LEU A 166 10.67 30.81 -14.06
C LEU A 166 10.56 29.54 -14.93
N ARG A 167 10.25 29.70 -16.22
CA ARG A 167 10.10 28.55 -17.13
C ARG A 167 11.38 27.75 -17.27
N VAL A 168 12.53 28.44 -17.38
CA VAL A 168 13.85 27.79 -17.49
C VAL A 168 14.23 27.16 -16.16
N LEU A 169 13.95 27.83 -15.06
CA LEU A 169 14.19 27.31 -13.72
C LEU A 169 13.41 26.01 -13.47
N LEU A 170 12.12 25.96 -13.81
CA LEU A 170 11.29 24.76 -13.64
C LEU A 170 11.77 23.62 -14.53
N PHE A 171 12.22 23.91 -15.75
CA PHE A 171 12.82 22.92 -16.64
C PHE A 171 14.12 22.35 -16.05
N ASP A 172 15.00 23.20 -15.53
CA ASP A 172 16.25 22.79 -14.91
C ASP A 172 16.00 21.99 -13.63
N LEU A 173 15.02 22.39 -12.79
CA LEU A 173 14.60 21.65 -11.61
C LEU A 173 14.03 20.27 -11.96
N HIS A 174 13.17 20.19 -12.99
CA HIS A 174 12.65 18.91 -13.45
C HIS A 174 13.78 17.94 -13.83
N ASN A 175 14.76 18.43 -14.58
CA ASN A 175 15.92 17.64 -14.99
C ASN A 175 16.79 17.22 -13.81
N LEU A 176 17.09 18.17 -12.93
CA LEU A 176 17.93 17.93 -11.75
C LEU A 176 17.29 16.90 -10.81
N LEU A 177 16.01 17.11 -10.43
CA LEU A 177 15.27 16.22 -9.54
C LEU A 177 15.03 14.87 -10.20
N GLY A 178 14.69 14.86 -11.50
CA GLY A 178 14.52 13.62 -12.26
C GLY A 178 15.78 12.76 -12.29
N LEU A 179 16.97 13.37 -12.42
CA LEU A 179 18.24 12.63 -12.42
C LEU A 179 18.62 12.17 -11.00
N TRP A 180 18.46 13.04 -10.00
CA TRP A 180 18.81 12.73 -8.61
C TRP A 180 17.95 11.62 -8.02
N CYS A 181 16.65 11.68 -8.27
CA CYS A 181 15.70 10.70 -7.78
C CYS A 181 15.57 9.48 -8.69
N TYR A 182 16.27 9.44 -9.84
CA TYR A 182 16.08 8.44 -10.88
C TYR A 182 16.08 6.99 -10.37
N PRO A 183 17.03 6.53 -9.54
CA PRO A 183 17.04 5.15 -9.05
C PRO A 183 15.77 4.81 -8.25
N TRP A 184 15.33 5.71 -7.39
CA TRP A 184 14.10 5.55 -6.60
C TRP A 184 12.85 5.58 -7.47
N LEU A 185 12.81 6.48 -8.46
CA LEU A 185 11.69 6.58 -9.40
C LEU A 185 11.55 5.32 -10.25
N VAL A 186 12.67 4.70 -10.66
CA VAL A 186 12.65 3.40 -11.37
C VAL A 186 12.07 2.32 -10.48
N MET A 187 12.50 2.26 -9.22
CA MET A 187 11.97 1.29 -8.26
C MET A 187 10.46 1.46 -8.05
N PHE A 188 9.99 2.70 -7.88
CA PHE A 188 8.55 2.98 -7.72
C PHE A 188 7.76 2.68 -8.99
N ALA A 189 8.30 2.97 -10.18
CA ALA A 189 7.64 2.67 -11.44
C ALA A 189 7.46 1.15 -11.62
N LEU A 190 8.51 0.37 -11.37
CA LEU A 190 8.48 -1.09 -11.50
C LEU A 190 7.56 -1.73 -10.46
N THR A 191 7.69 -1.35 -9.18
CA THR A 191 6.82 -1.91 -8.13
C THR A 191 5.36 -1.54 -8.34
N GLY A 192 5.06 -0.30 -8.77
CA GLY A 192 3.72 0.15 -9.12
C GLY A 192 3.12 -0.63 -10.30
N ALA A 193 3.90 -0.83 -11.38
CA ALA A 193 3.47 -1.63 -12.51
C ALA A 193 3.22 -3.09 -12.13
N LEU A 194 4.13 -3.69 -11.35
CA LEU A 194 4.02 -5.11 -10.95
C LEU A 194 2.92 -5.37 -9.93
N SER A 195 2.57 -4.41 -9.09
CA SER A 195 1.57 -4.57 -8.03
C SER A 195 0.19 -4.97 -8.58
N GLY A 196 -0.33 -4.23 -9.56
CA GLY A 196 -1.64 -4.54 -10.16
C GLY A 196 -1.57 -5.65 -11.19
N LEU A 197 -0.52 -5.70 -12.03
CA LEU A 197 -0.34 -6.77 -13.01
C LEU A 197 -0.07 -8.12 -12.34
N GLY A 198 0.68 -8.13 -11.23
CA GLY A 198 0.89 -9.33 -10.43
C GLY A 198 -0.41 -9.87 -9.83
N ALA A 199 -1.23 -8.97 -9.26
CA ALA A 199 -2.55 -9.35 -8.75
C ALA A 199 -3.47 -9.89 -9.87
N LEU A 200 -3.47 -9.26 -11.04
CA LEU A 200 -4.22 -9.76 -12.21
C LEU A 200 -3.68 -11.13 -12.66
N GLY A 201 -2.35 -11.29 -12.71
CA GLY A 201 -1.70 -12.55 -13.06
C GLY A 201 -2.07 -13.68 -12.11
N THR A 202 -2.10 -13.44 -10.80
CA THR A 202 -2.52 -14.45 -9.81
C THR A 202 -3.95 -14.89 -10.02
N VAL A 203 -4.87 -13.97 -10.34
CA VAL A 203 -6.27 -14.31 -10.65
C VAL A 203 -6.35 -15.15 -11.92
N LEU A 204 -5.67 -14.75 -13.01
CA LEU A 204 -5.71 -15.45 -14.29
C LEU A 204 -5.05 -16.84 -14.25
N LEU A 205 -3.98 -16.98 -13.44
CA LEU A 205 -3.27 -18.26 -13.32
C LEU A 205 -3.90 -19.20 -12.29
N ALA A 206 -4.65 -18.69 -11.34
CA ALA A 206 -5.27 -19.47 -10.28
C ALA A 206 -6.19 -20.57 -10.83
N ASP A 207 -6.88 -20.32 -11.93
CA ASP A 207 -7.79 -21.30 -12.57
C ASP A 207 -7.05 -22.49 -13.17
N ARG A 208 -5.80 -22.28 -13.62
CA ARG A 208 -4.95 -23.35 -14.15
C ARG A 208 -4.42 -24.27 -13.05
N VAL A 209 -4.27 -23.75 -11.83
CA VAL A 209 -3.76 -24.50 -10.69
C VAL A 209 -4.87 -25.23 -9.93
N SER A 210 -6.03 -24.60 -9.81
CA SER A 210 -7.19 -25.18 -9.11
C SER A 210 -8.48 -24.59 -9.70
N PRO A 211 -9.32 -25.42 -10.35
CA PRO A 211 -10.62 -24.97 -10.88
C PRO A 211 -11.47 -24.29 -9.79
N GLY A 212 -12.01 -23.12 -10.10
CA GLY A 212 -12.77 -22.31 -9.14
C GLY A 212 -11.91 -21.49 -8.17
N ALA A 213 -10.57 -21.58 -8.23
CA ALA A 213 -9.70 -20.71 -7.46
C ALA A 213 -9.82 -19.22 -7.83
N PRO A 214 -10.01 -18.81 -9.11
CA PRO A 214 -10.15 -17.40 -9.47
C PRO A 214 -11.27 -16.71 -8.70
N GLN A 215 -12.43 -17.36 -8.52
CA GLN A 215 -13.56 -16.80 -7.79
C GLN A 215 -13.21 -16.58 -6.31
N ARG A 216 -12.49 -17.52 -5.68
CA ARG A 216 -12.03 -17.40 -4.29
C ARG A 216 -10.96 -16.31 -4.14
N VAL A 217 -9.98 -16.28 -5.04
CA VAL A 217 -8.93 -15.25 -5.05
C VAL A 217 -9.56 -13.87 -5.33
N MET A 218 -10.48 -13.78 -6.29
CA MET A 218 -11.19 -12.54 -6.60
C MET A 218 -12.03 -12.06 -5.41
N ALA A 219 -12.79 -12.94 -4.77
CA ALA A 219 -13.56 -12.61 -3.57
C ALA A 219 -12.65 -12.07 -2.46
N HIS A 220 -11.49 -12.69 -2.25
CA HIS A 220 -10.50 -12.21 -1.28
C HIS A 220 -9.92 -10.84 -1.65
N LEU A 221 -9.55 -10.63 -2.91
CA LEU A 221 -9.00 -9.36 -3.40
C LEU A 221 -10.02 -8.22 -3.43
N MET A 222 -11.30 -8.54 -3.60
CA MET A 222 -12.41 -7.57 -3.60
C MET A 222 -12.91 -7.25 -2.18
N GLY A 223 -12.30 -7.83 -1.14
CA GLY A 223 -12.75 -7.66 0.23
C GLY A 223 -14.03 -8.42 0.57
N GLY A 224 -14.43 -9.37 -0.28
CA GLY A 224 -15.53 -10.27 0.02
C GLY A 224 -15.13 -11.21 1.16
N ALA A 225 -15.87 -11.17 2.27
CA ALA A 225 -15.71 -12.18 3.31
C ALA A 225 -15.99 -13.54 2.65
N GLN A 226 -14.99 -14.40 2.58
CA GLN A 226 -15.29 -15.82 2.41
C GLN A 226 -16.11 -16.20 3.64
N PRO A 227 -17.24 -16.91 3.47
CA PRO A 227 -17.83 -17.59 4.60
C PRO A 227 -16.69 -18.41 5.20
N ALA A 228 -16.39 -18.15 6.47
CA ALA A 228 -15.42 -18.98 7.21
C ALA A 228 -15.83 -20.42 6.90
N PRO A 229 -14.89 -21.31 6.52
CA PRO A 229 -15.23 -22.72 6.40
C PRO A 229 -15.92 -23.08 7.72
N PRO A 230 -17.06 -23.79 7.67
CA PRO A 230 -17.73 -24.18 8.90
C PRO A 230 -16.63 -24.75 9.79
N LEU A 231 -16.51 -24.24 11.00
CA LEU A 231 -15.58 -24.75 11.99
C LEU A 231 -16.01 -26.19 12.24
N SER A 232 -15.58 -27.08 11.34
CA SER A 232 -15.85 -28.48 11.45
C SER A 232 -15.11 -28.95 12.70
N ASP A 233 -15.84 -29.21 13.74
CA ASP A 233 -15.55 -30.07 14.88
C ASP A 233 -14.30 -29.80 15.73
N ALA A 234 -13.57 -28.76 15.51
CA ALA A 234 -12.54 -28.34 16.43
C ALA A 234 -12.93 -27.00 17.06
N GLY A 235 -13.86 -27.01 17.99
CA GLY A 235 -14.14 -25.91 18.92
C GLY A 235 -12.95 -25.51 19.77
N ARG A 236 -11.78 -25.35 19.15
CA ARG A 236 -10.63 -24.71 19.78
C ARG A 236 -10.91 -23.23 19.78
N THR A 237 -11.24 -22.71 20.91
CA THR A 237 -11.26 -21.26 21.12
C THR A 237 -9.90 -20.69 20.70
N LEU A 238 -9.86 -19.44 20.27
CA LEU A 238 -8.59 -18.75 19.97
C LEU A 238 -7.58 -18.93 21.12
N ALA A 239 -8.05 -18.90 22.38
CA ALA A 239 -7.24 -19.18 23.55
C ALA A 239 -6.61 -20.58 23.55
N GLN A 240 -7.34 -21.61 23.13
CA GLN A 240 -6.82 -22.98 23.03
C GLN A 240 -5.84 -23.13 21.85
N THR A 241 -6.09 -22.43 20.75
CA THR A 241 -5.17 -22.39 19.59
C THR A 241 -3.87 -21.68 19.98
N MET A 242 -3.95 -20.56 20.70
CA MET A 242 -2.79 -19.84 21.19
C MET A 242 -2.00 -20.62 22.24
N ALA A 243 -2.68 -21.36 23.12
CA ALA A 243 -2.03 -22.26 24.06
C ALA A 243 -1.27 -23.39 23.34
N ALA A 244 -1.86 -23.96 22.29
CA ALA A 244 -1.20 -24.98 21.47
C ALA A 244 0.02 -24.43 20.71
N LEU A 245 -0.07 -23.21 20.17
CA LEU A 245 1.05 -22.53 19.49
C LEU A 245 2.19 -22.18 20.46
N ARG A 246 1.89 -21.77 21.71
CA ARG A 246 2.92 -21.54 22.73
C ARG A 246 3.71 -22.80 23.10
N HIS A 247 3.06 -23.95 23.08
CA HIS A 247 3.74 -25.23 23.31
C HIS A 247 4.65 -25.64 22.15
N GLN A 248 4.34 -25.21 20.92
CA GLN A 248 5.12 -25.54 19.71
C GLN A 248 6.25 -24.56 19.42
N THR A 249 6.13 -23.31 19.88
CA THR A 249 7.11 -22.23 19.63
C THR A 249 7.33 -21.42 20.93
N PRO A 250 8.24 -21.86 21.81
CA PRO A 250 8.52 -21.16 23.07
C PRO A 250 9.14 -19.75 22.90
N GLU A 251 9.47 -19.36 21.68
CA GLU A 251 10.07 -18.04 21.39
C GLU A 251 9.05 -16.88 21.27
N PHE A 252 7.75 -17.15 21.43
CA PHE A 252 6.69 -16.12 21.44
C PHE A 252 6.19 -15.78 22.84
N THR A 253 7.11 -15.58 23.78
CA THR A 253 6.80 -15.03 25.12
C THR A 253 7.09 -13.54 25.18
#